data_bf3af90b18f452991826be8ad3a51bec
#
_entry.id   bf3af90b18f452991826be8ad3a51bec
#
_cell.length_a   1.000
_cell.length_b   1.000
_cell.length_c   1.000
_cell.angle_alpha   90.00
_cell.angle_beta   90.00
_cell.angle_gamma   90.00
#
_symmetry.space_group_name_H-M   'P 1'
#
loop_
_entity.id
_entity.type
_entity.pdbx_description
1 polymer ?
#
loop_
_entity_poly.entity_id
_entity_poly.type
_entity_poly.pdbx_seq_one_letter_code
_entity_poly.pdbx_strand_id
1 'polypeptide(L)'
;FRSDLSDKIHSYPNELSGGQKQRVGIARALATNPSVLLCDEATSALDPHTTVQILLLLQEINRRYGITIVLITHEMSVIQKICHKVAVMQAGRIVEQGTVFDLFAQPQHPVTASFVQSVVHDRLPQRVASLLQRDNGARAIRLEFIGATAQQPIINHLIREYAVEVNILFASMSEVQGRILGFMIVQLLGEPDETDRAITHLADAGVKITHV
;
A
#
# COMPACT_ATOMS: atom_id res chain seq x y z
N PHE A 1 -12.83 19.84 19.59
CA PHE A 1 -12.91 18.43 19.30
C PHE A 1 -14.23 17.86 19.85
N ARG A 2 -15.21 17.57 18.98
CA ARG A 2 -16.41 16.84 19.37
C ARG A 2 -16.13 15.36 19.20
N SER A 3 -16.00 14.65 20.30
CA SER A 3 -15.72 13.21 20.30
C SER A 3 -16.93 12.32 20.00
N ASP A 4 -18.12 12.88 19.69
CA ASP A 4 -19.42 12.16 19.65
C ASP A 4 -19.69 11.29 20.89
N LEU A 5 -19.20 11.73 22.03
CA LEU A 5 -19.35 11.05 23.33
C LEU A 5 -20.19 11.88 24.32
N SER A 6 -20.91 12.90 23.83
CA SER A 6 -21.65 13.82 24.70
C SER A 6 -22.72 13.12 25.54
N ASP A 7 -23.29 12.04 25.02
CA ASP A 7 -24.26 11.16 25.70
C ASP A 7 -23.64 10.18 26.69
N LYS A 8 -22.30 10.06 26.70
CA LYS A 8 -21.52 9.10 27.51
C LYS A 8 -20.70 9.75 28.63
N ILE A 9 -20.92 11.05 28.90
CA ILE A 9 -20.13 11.81 29.89
C ILE A 9 -20.17 11.17 31.29
N HIS A 10 -21.28 10.53 31.62
CA HIS A 10 -21.48 9.87 32.95
C HIS A 10 -21.29 8.36 32.89
N SER A 11 -20.88 7.79 31.73
CA SER A 11 -20.69 6.34 31.62
C SER A 11 -19.34 5.90 32.16
N TYR A 12 -19.30 4.75 32.79
CA TYR A 12 -18.07 4.11 33.24
C TYR A 12 -17.37 3.43 32.09
N PRO A 13 -16.03 3.22 32.17
CA PRO A 13 -15.24 2.61 31.08
C PRO A 13 -15.75 1.23 30.63
N ASN A 14 -16.31 0.43 31.49
CA ASN A 14 -16.89 -0.89 31.18
C ASN A 14 -18.21 -0.83 30.39
N GLU A 15 -18.86 0.33 30.36
CA GLU A 15 -20.09 0.59 29.61
C GLU A 15 -19.82 1.14 28.21
N LEU A 16 -18.55 1.41 27.87
CA LEU A 16 -18.13 1.94 26.59
C LEU A 16 -17.70 0.83 25.63
N SER A 17 -18.03 0.97 24.34
CA SER A 17 -17.49 0.12 23.29
C SER A 17 -15.98 0.34 23.13
N GLY A 18 -15.27 -0.59 22.45
CA GLY A 18 -13.85 -0.47 22.16
C GLY A 18 -13.47 0.85 21.47
N GLY A 19 -14.23 1.23 20.45
CA GLY A 19 -14.01 2.50 19.74
C GLY A 19 -14.30 3.74 20.60
N GLN A 20 -15.31 3.67 21.48
CA GLN A 20 -15.58 4.75 22.44
C GLN A 20 -14.46 4.89 23.46
N LYS A 21 -13.95 3.78 24.01
CA LYS A 21 -12.77 3.78 24.88
C LYS A 21 -11.56 4.40 24.20
N GLN A 22 -11.33 4.06 22.94
CA GLN A 22 -10.23 4.63 22.16
C GLN A 22 -10.37 6.14 21.96
N ARG A 23 -11.56 6.62 21.62
CA ARG A 23 -11.85 8.06 21.50
C ARG A 23 -11.63 8.80 22.83
N VAL A 24 -12.04 8.22 23.98
CA VAL A 24 -11.76 8.77 25.31
C VAL A 24 -10.25 8.83 25.57
N GLY A 25 -9.50 7.77 25.24
CA GLY A 25 -8.05 7.73 25.37
C GLY A 25 -7.36 8.84 24.59
N ILE A 26 -7.77 9.02 23.32
CA ILE A 26 -7.26 10.10 22.45
C ILE A 26 -7.62 11.47 23.05
N ALA A 27 -8.88 11.68 23.46
CA ALA A 27 -9.31 12.96 24.06
C ALA A 27 -8.52 13.29 25.34
N ARG A 28 -8.28 12.28 26.19
CA ARG A 28 -7.46 12.43 27.40
C ARG A 28 -6.02 12.83 27.08
N ALA A 29 -5.40 12.20 26.08
CA ALA A 29 -4.04 12.53 25.66
C ALA A 29 -3.94 13.95 25.09
N LEU A 30 -4.98 14.42 24.37
CA LEU A 30 -5.05 15.77 23.82
C LEU A 30 -5.32 16.86 24.86
N ALA A 31 -5.86 16.53 26.04
CA ALA A 31 -6.21 17.51 27.08
C ALA A 31 -5.02 18.31 27.59
N THR A 32 -3.79 17.78 27.47
CA THR A 32 -2.54 18.45 27.87
C THR A 32 -1.94 19.30 26.74
N ASN A 33 -2.63 19.42 25.60
CA ASN A 33 -2.17 20.16 24.41
C ASN A 33 -0.75 19.73 23.95
N PRO A 34 -0.51 18.44 23.67
CA PRO A 34 0.81 17.91 23.37
C PRO A 34 1.27 18.32 21.96
N SER A 35 2.57 18.44 21.73
CA SER A 35 3.16 18.60 20.40
C SER A 35 3.31 17.26 19.67
N VAL A 36 3.34 16.14 20.40
CA VAL A 36 3.47 14.78 19.87
C VAL A 36 2.45 13.87 20.55
N LEU A 37 1.70 13.11 19.76
CA LEU A 37 0.78 12.07 20.23
C LEU A 37 1.36 10.70 19.88
N LEU A 38 1.56 9.85 20.88
CA LEU A 38 2.00 8.46 20.71
C LEU A 38 0.77 7.54 20.73
N CYS A 39 0.64 6.74 19.69
CA CYS A 39 -0.45 5.77 19.52
C CYS A 39 0.17 4.37 19.38
N ASP A 40 0.10 3.58 20.44
CA ASP A 40 0.57 2.20 20.44
C ASP A 40 -0.62 1.26 20.16
N GLU A 41 -0.56 0.57 19.01
CA GLU A 41 -1.59 -0.36 18.52
C GLU A 41 -3.03 0.17 18.67
N ALA A 42 -3.25 1.44 18.34
CA ALA A 42 -4.51 2.16 18.57
C ALA A 42 -5.74 1.52 17.89
N THR A 43 -5.56 0.57 17.00
CA THR A 43 -6.63 -0.07 16.20
C THR A 43 -6.69 -1.59 16.31
N SER A 44 -5.72 -2.23 16.98
CA SER A 44 -5.55 -3.70 16.97
C SER A 44 -6.73 -4.50 17.57
N ALA A 45 -7.51 -3.89 18.46
CA ALA A 45 -8.66 -4.52 19.13
C ALA A 45 -10.02 -4.02 18.61
N LEU A 46 -10.04 -3.34 17.45
CA LEU A 46 -11.24 -2.73 16.89
C LEU A 46 -11.72 -3.48 15.63
N ASP A 47 -13.02 -3.44 15.40
CA ASP A 47 -13.58 -3.90 14.14
C ASP A 47 -13.14 -3.00 12.96
N PRO A 48 -13.18 -3.47 11.71
CA PRO A 48 -12.68 -2.72 10.55
C PRO A 48 -13.37 -1.36 10.35
N HIS A 49 -14.66 -1.25 10.63
CA HIS A 49 -15.40 0.00 10.49
C HIS A 49 -14.96 1.03 11.53
N THR A 50 -14.86 0.61 12.79
CA THR A 50 -14.37 1.46 13.89
C THR A 50 -12.91 1.86 13.69
N THR A 51 -12.06 0.96 13.19
CA THR A 51 -10.68 1.24 12.80
C THR A 51 -10.62 2.43 11.84
N VAL A 52 -11.38 2.41 10.74
CA VAL A 52 -11.42 3.52 9.78
C VAL A 52 -11.83 4.83 10.44
N GLN A 53 -12.82 4.82 11.33
CA GLN A 53 -13.26 6.02 12.05
C GLN A 53 -12.16 6.60 12.95
N ILE A 54 -11.41 5.75 13.67
CA ILE A 54 -10.28 6.20 14.52
C ILE A 54 -9.14 6.78 13.67
N LEU A 55 -8.83 6.16 12.53
CA LEU A 55 -7.80 6.65 11.63
C LEU A 55 -8.15 8.01 11.03
N LEU A 56 -9.40 8.20 10.59
CA LEU A 56 -9.88 9.50 10.09
C LEU A 56 -9.84 10.57 11.19
N LEU A 57 -10.18 10.19 12.42
CA LEU A 57 -10.07 11.07 13.57
C LEU A 57 -8.62 11.52 13.82
N LEU A 58 -7.66 10.59 13.79
CA LEU A 58 -6.23 10.92 13.93
C LEU A 58 -5.73 11.84 12.82
N GLN A 59 -6.15 11.60 11.57
CA GLN A 59 -5.84 12.51 10.45
C GLN A 59 -6.41 13.92 10.66
N GLU A 60 -7.66 14.04 11.10
CA GLU A 60 -8.29 15.32 11.40
C GLU A 60 -7.55 16.05 12.53
N ILE A 61 -7.17 15.34 13.59
CA ILE A 61 -6.38 15.90 14.71
C ILE A 61 -5.03 16.42 14.21
N ASN A 62 -4.29 15.62 13.43
CA ASN A 62 -3.01 16.05 12.86
C ASN A 62 -3.19 17.30 12.00
N ARG A 63 -4.16 17.32 11.08
CA ARG A 63 -4.42 18.45 10.18
C ARG A 63 -4.85 19.70 10.93
N ARG A 64 -5.74 19.57 11.93
CA ARG A 64 -6.36 20.72 12.62
C ARG A 64 -5.44 21.35 13.66
N TYR A 65 -4.69 20.53 14.37
CA TYR A 65 -3.86 21.00 15.50
C TYR A 65 -2.36 21.04 15.17
N GLY A 66 -1.94 20.52 14.00
CA GLY A 66 -0.54 20.50 13.59
C GLY A 66 0.37 19.63 14.46
N ILE A 67 -0.20 18.74 15.27
CA ILE A 67 0.58 17.86 16.17
C ILE A 67 1.18 16.70 15.40
N THR A 68 2.37 16.27 15.77
CA THR A 68 2.98 15.05 15.23
C THR A 68 2.33 13.83 15.85
N ILE A 69 1.91 12.88 15.03
CA ILE A 69 1.38 11.58 15.50
C ILE A 69 2.37 10.49 15.17
N VAL A 70 2.84 9.78 16.18
CA VAL A 70 3.67 8.58 16.05
C VAL A 70 2.77 7.38 16.31
N LEU A 71 2.57 6.57 15.27
CA LEU A 71 1.71 5.39 15.31
C LEU A 71 2.56 4.12 15.28
N ILE A 72 2.42 3.27 16.27
CA ILE A 72 3.03 1.94 16.31
C ILE A 72 1.97 0.94 15.89
N THR A 73 2.24 0.18 14.84
CA THR A 73 1.33 -0.82 14.30
C THR A 73 2.06 -1.87 13.47
N HIS A 74 1.53 -3.06 13.40
CA HIS A 74 1.94 -4.10 12.46
C HIS A 74 1.00 -4.17 11.24
N GLU A 75 -0.03 -3.33 11.18
CA GLU A 75 -1.00 -3.27 10.10
C GLU A 75 -0.54 -2.34 8.98
N MET A 76 0.02 -2.89 7.89
CA MET A 76 0.49 -2.10 6.74
C MET A 76 -0.62 -1.33 6.04
N SER A 77 -1.87 -1.83 6.09
CA SER A 77 -3.05 -1.12 5.58
C SER A 77 -3.31 0.21 6.30
N VAL A 78 -3.01 0.27 7.59
CA VAL A 78 -3.09 1.50 8.41
C VAL A 78 -2.01 2.49 7.97
N ILE A 79 -0.77 2.01 7.83
CA ILE A 79 0.37 2.84 7.38
C ILE A 79 0.07 3.43 6.00
N GLN A 80 -0.39 2.63 5.06
CA GLN A 80 -0.75 3.05 3.71
C GLN A 80 -1.78 4.19 3.71
N LYS A 81 -2.79 4.11 4.59
CA LYS A 81 -3.92 5.03 4.61
C LYS A 81 -3.61 6.39 5.23
N ILE A 82 -2.85 6.44 6.33
CA ILE A 82 -2.75 7.67 7.12
C ILE A 82 -1.33 8.17 7.38
N CYS A 83 -0.29 7.34 7.24
CA CYS A 83 1.06 7.76 7.57
C CYS A 83 1.73 8.48 6.40
N HIS A 84 2.54 9.49 6.67
CA HIS A 84 3.37 10.18 5.67
C HIS A 84 4.74 9.52 5.54
N LYS A 85 5.32 9.14 6.69
CA LYS A 85 6.61 8.48 6.79
C LYS A 85 6.47 7.20 7.61
N VAL A 86 7.37 6.27 7.39
CA VAL A 86 7.42 5.00 8.12
C VAL A 86 8.87 4.67 8.47
N ALA A 87 9.05 4.06 9.63
CA ALA A 87 10.29 3.41 10.05
C ALA A 87 9.98 1.95 10.37
N VAL A 88 10.61 1.04 9.66
CA VAL A 88 10.48 -0.41 9.88
C VAL A 88 11.51 -0.84 10.92
N MET A 89 11.05 -1.53 11.95
CA MET A 89 11.89 -2.00 13.04
C MET A 89 11.99 -3.51 13.06
N GLN A 90 13.20 -4.01 13.34
CA GLN A 90 13.47 -5.43 13.59
C GLN A 90 14.47 -5.55 14.74
N ALA A 91 14.18 -6.40 15.71
CA ALA A 91 15.07 -6.64 16.88
C ALA A 91 15.54 -5.34 17.57
N GLY A 92 14.64 -4.36 17.74
CA GLY A 92 14.93 -3.09 18.41
C GLY A 92 15.74 -2.08 17.59
N ARG A 93 15.97 -2.34 16.29
CA ARG A 93 16.71 -1.43 15.39
C ARG A 93 15.84 -1.03 14.21
N ILE A 94 15.99 0.21 13.75
CA ILE A 94 15.40 0.66 12.49
C ILE A 94 16.22 0.05 11.36
N VAL A 95 15.57 -0.75 10.52
CA VAL A 95 16.17 -1.43 9.37
C VAL A 95 15.93 -0.70 8.06
N GLU A 96 14.83 0.06 7.98
CA GLU A 96 14.51 0.90 6.83
C GLU A 96 13.57 2.02 7.24
N GLN A 97 13.72 3.21 6.62
CA GLN A 97 12.84 4.35 6.85
C GLN A 97 12.73 5.23 5.61
N GLY A 98 11.59 5.90 5.45
CA GLY A 98 11.35 6.79 4.32
C GLY A 98 9.92 7.27 4.23
N THR A 99 9.51 7.76 3.07
CA THR A 99 8.09 8.02 2.79
C THR A 99 7.36 6.69 2.63
N VAL A 100 6.07 6.67 2.96
CA VAL A 100 5.26 5.46 2.81
C VAL A 100 5.26 5.01 1.35
N PHE A 101 5.14 5.96 0.42
CA PHE A 101 5.14 5.64 -1.01
C PHE A 101 6.45 4.95 -1.46
N ASP A 102 7.61 5.49 -1.08
CA ASP A 102 8.90 4.94 -1.50
C ASP A 102 9.12 3.51 -0.97
N LEU A 103 8.77 3.28 0.32
CA LEU A 103 8.89 1.95 0.91
C LEU A 103 7.91 0.93 0.29
N PHE A 104 6.73 1.38 -0.15
CA PHE A 104 5.77 0.51 -0.84
C PHE A 104 6.17 0.25 -2.29
N ALA A 105 6.74 1.24 -2.97
CA ALA A 105 7.16 1.13 -4.36
C ALA A 105 8.46 0.34 -4.53
N GLN A 106 9.43 0.53 -3.61
CA GLN A 106 10.77 -0.04 -3.74
C GLN A 106 11.37 -0.39 -2.37
N PRO A 107 10.82 -1.39 -1.65
CA PRO A 107 11.38 -1.82 -0.38
C PRO A 107 12.79 -2.37 -0.58
N GLN A 108 13.75 -1.87 0.21
CA GLN A 108 15.16 -2.27 0.12
C GLN A 108 15.49 -3.40 1.08
N HIS A 109 14.83 -3.43 2.24
CA HIS A 109 15.09 -4.45 3.25
C HIS A 109 14.10 -5.62 3.12
N PRO A 110 14.54 -6.90 3.24
CA PRO A 110 13.66 -8.07 3.12
C PRO A 110 12.45 -8.07 4.05
N VAL A 111 12.61 -7.55 5.27
CA VAL A 111 11.50 -7.41 6.24
C VAL A 111 10.46 -6.42 5.71
N THR A 112 10.89 -5.28 5.18
CA THR A 112 9.98 -4.30 4.58
C THR A 112 9.24 -4.91 3.39
N ALA A 113 9.95 -5.61 2.51
CA ALA A 113 9.36 -6.30 1.36
C ALA A 113 8.28 -7.30 1.81
N SER A 114 8.55 -8.08 2.87
CA SER A 114 7.58 -9.04 3.42
C SER A 114 6.32 -8.34 3.97
N PHE A 115 6.47 -7.20 4.64
CA PHE A 115 5.33 -6.42 5.12
C PHE A 115 4.52 -5.82 3.97
N VAL A 116 5.19 -5.21 2.98
CA VAL A 116 4.53 -4.62 1.81
C VAL A 116 3.74 -5.67 1.03
N GLN A 117 4.30 -6.87 0.83
CA GLN A 117 3.62 -7.99 0.17
C GLN A 117 2.32 -8.43 0.86
N SER A 118 2.15 -8.16 2.15
CA SER A 118 0.91 -8.50 2.85
C SER A 118 -0.27 -7.62 2.45
N VAL A 119 -0.03 -6.43 1.90
CA VAL A 119 -1.05 -5.43 1.52
C VAL A 119 -1.12 -5.22 0.00
N VAL A 120 0.02 -5.07 -0.62
CA VAL A 120 0.11 -5.12 -2.09
C VAL A 120 -0.01 -6.59 -2.45
N HIS A 121 -1.13 -6.99 -3.04
CA HIS A 121 -1.40 -8.39 -3.43
C HIS A 121 -0.42 -8.81 -4.53
N ASP A 122 0.85 -8.95 -4.15
CA ASP A 122 1.98 -9.28 -5.02
C ASP A 122 2.14 -10.81 -5.20
N ARG A 123 1.32 -11.59 -4.51
CA ARG A 123 1.35 -13.05 -4.66
C ARG A 123 0.57 -13.46 -5.87
N LEU A 124 1.28 -14.03 -6.83
CA LEU A 124 0.68 -14.74 -7.95
C LEU A 124 -0.29 -15.83 -7.44
N PRO A 125 -1.55 -15.82 -7.89
CA PRO A 125 -2.41 -16.96 -7.64
C PRO A 125 -1.74 -18.24 -8.17
N GLN A 126 -1.81 -19.33 -7.39
CA GLN A 126 -1.19 -20.61 -7.78
C GLN A 126 -1.53 -21.07 -9.20
N ARG A 127 -2.77 -20.76 -9.64
CA ARG A 127 -3.23 -21.09 -10.97
C ARG A 127 -2.52 -20.31 -12.07
N VAL A 128 -2.19 -19.04 -11.82
CA VAL A 128 -1.40 -18.22 -12.75
C VAL A 128 0.06 -18.71 -12.80
N ALA A 129 0.64 -19.03 -11.65
CA ALA A 129 1.96 -19.62 -11.58
C ALA A 129 2.05 -20.95 -12.35
N SER A 130 1.01 -21.80 -12.29
CA SER A 130 0.96 -23.04 -13.04
C SER A 130 0.77 -22.86 -14.56
N LEU A 131 0.12 -21.77 -15.00
CA LEU A 131 0.01 -21.42 -16.41
C LEU A 131 1.36 -20.99 -16.99
N LEU A 132 2.12 -20.19 -16.23
CA LEU A 132 3.47 -19.76 -16.61
C LEU A 132 4.44 -20.93 -16.83
N GLN A 133 4.27 -22.01 -16.05
CA GLN A 133 5.13 -23.21 -16.19
C GLN A 133 4.77 -24.11 -17.40
N ARG A 134 3.58 -23.97 -17.96
CA ARG A 134 3.09 -24.85 -19.03
C ARG A 134 3.34 -24.35 -20.45
N ASP A 135 3.62 -23.07 -20.61
CA ASP A 135 3.69 -22.42 -21.92
C ASP A 135 5.16 -22.25 -22.35
N ASN A 136 5.64 -23.23 -23.13
CA ASN A 136 7.03 -23.34 -23.55
C ASN A 136 7.46 -22.35 -24.64
N GLY A 137 6.63 -21.40 -25.07
CA GLY A 137 6.94 -20.50 -26.20
C GLY A 137 6.57 -19.05 -25.99
N ALA A 138 5.71 -18.73 -25.04
CA ALA A 138 5.29 -17.37 -24.78
C ALA A 138 6.20 -16.68 -23.75
N ARG A 139 6.60 -15.45 -24.04
CA ARG A 139 7.46 -14.67 -23.17
C ARG A 139 6.62 -13.99 -22.07
N ALA A 140 6.68 -14.52 -20.85
CA ALA A 140 6.01 -13.95 -19.71
C ALA A 140 6.91 -12.89 -19.04
N ILE A 141 6.37 -11.69 -18.85
CA ILE A 141 7.04 -10.57 -18.19
C ILE A 141 6.14 -9.95 -17.15
N ARG A 142 6.77 -9.45 -16.09
CA ARG A 142 6.14 -8.62 -15.08
C ARG A 142 6.47 -7.17 -15.37
N LEU A 143 5.44 -6.35 -15.47
CA LEU A 143 5.50 -4.91 -15.66
C LEU A 143 5.14 -4.22 -14.35
N GLU A 144 6.00 -3.37 -13.81
CA GLU A 144 5.72 -2.59 -12.60
C GLU A 144 5.43 -1.14 -12.98
N PHE A 145 4.32 -0.61 -12.49
CA PHE A 145 3.82 0.72 -12.76
C PHE A 145 3.90 1.56 -11.49
N ILE A 146 4.63 2.68 -11.54
CA ILE A 146 4.86 3.57 -10.40
C ILE A 146 4.46 5.00 -10.79
N GLY A 147 3.40 5.52 -10.16
CA GLY A 147 2.97 6.90 -10.35
C GLY A 147 2.51 7.21 -11.78
N ALA A 148 3.24 8.06 -12.51
CA ALA A 148 2.84 8.53 -13.84
C ALA A 148 2.75 7.43 -14.91
N THR A 149 3.58 6.39 -14.82
CA THR A 149 3.57 5.29 -15.80
C THR A 149 2.27 4.49 -15.74
N ALA A 150 1.59 4.45 -14.57
CA ALA A 150 0.31 3.76 -14.42
C ALA A 150 -0.86 4.46 -15.13
N GLN A 151 -0.68 5.71 -15.57
CA GLN A 151 -1.73 6.50 -16.26
C GLN A 151 -1.57 6.47 -17.79
N GLN A 152 -0.54 5.85 -18.31
CA GLN A 152 -0.27 5.79 -19.75
C GLN A 152 -0.92 4.54 -20.38
N PRO A 153 -1.45 4.62 -21.60
CA PRO A 153 -2.07 3.50 -22.30
C PRO A 153 -1.02 2.56 -22.91
N ILE A 154 -0.05 2.11 -22.09
CA ILE A 154 1.16 1.38 -22.50
C ILE A 154 0.83 0.12 -23.28
N ILE A 155 -0.11 -0.70 -22.79
CA ILE A 155 -0.52 -1.95 -23.47
C ILE A 155 -1.13 -1.66 -24.84
N ASN A 156 -1.93 -0.60 -24.96
CA ASN A 156 -2.52 -0.23 -26.23
C ASN A 156 -1.45 0.27 -27.25
N HIS A 157 -0.43 0.97 -26.79
CA HIS A 157 0.69 1.36 -27.64
C HIS A 157 1.44 0.14 -28.15
N LEU A 158 1.73 -0.85 -27.29
CA LEU A 158 2.41 -2.08 -27.71
C LEU A 158 1.65 -2.79 -28.84
N ILE A 159 0.34 -3.01 -28.67
CA ILE A 159 -0.46 -3.73 -29.66
C ILE A 159 -0.57 -2.98 -30.99
N ARG A 160 -0.48 -1.64 -30.96
CA ARG A 160 -0.59 -0.81 -32.18
C ARG A 160 0.72 -0.65 -32.94
N GLU A 161 1.85 -0.61 -32.24
CA GLU A 161 3.14 -0.26 -32.82
C GLU A 161 3.99 -1.48 -33.16
N TYR A 162 3.71 -2.62 -32.51
CA TYR A 162 4.45 -3.86 -32.69
C TYR A 162 3.47 -4.99 -33.10
N ALA A 163 3.98 -5.92 -33.90
CA ALA A 163 3.22 -7.11 -34.29
C ALA A 163 3.17 -8.17 -33.17
N VAL A 164 2.66 -7.75 -32.01
CA VAL A 164 2.54 -8.60 -30.81
C VAL A 164 1.09 -8.65 -30.30
N GLU A 165 0.71 -9.80 -29.79
CA GLU A 165 -0.50 -9.95 -28.98
C GLU A 165 -0.12 -9.93 -27.49
N VAL A 166 -0.98 -9.35 -26.66
CA VAL A 166 -0.75 -9.23 -25.21
C VAL A 166 -1.86 -9.96 -24.46
N ASN A 167 -1.48 -11.03 -23.78
CA ASN A 167 -2.37 -11.73 -22.86
C ASN A 167 -2.07 -11.32 -21.42
N ILE A 168 -3.06 -10.71 -20.71
CA ILE A 168 -2.91 -10.30 -19.31
C ILE A 168 -3.26 -11.49 -18.42
N LEU A 169 -2.27 -12.05 -17.75
CA LEU A 169 -2.45 -13.19 -16.84
C LEU A 169 -2.86 -12.75 -15.44
N PHE A 170 -2.34 -11.61 -15.01
CA PHE A 170 -2.65 -11.04 -13.70
C PHE A 170 -2.38 -9.53 -13.71
N ALA A 171 -3.20 -8.77 -12.97
CA ALA A 171 -2.97 -7.36 -12.74
C ALA A 171 -3.44 -6.99 -11.33
N SER A 172 -2.66 -6.15 -10.65
CA SER A 172 -3.00 -5.58 -9.36
C SER A 172 -2.60 -4.12 -9.33
N MET A 173 -3.54 -3.25 -8.97
CA MET A 173 -3.32 -1.81 -8.84
C MET A 173 -3.78 -1.37 -7.45
N SER A 174 -3.00 -0.55 -6.80
CA SER A 174 -3.28 0.02 -5.48
C SER A 174 -2.99 1.51 -5.47
N GLU A 175 -3.75 2.26 -4.71
CA GLU A 175 -3.47 3.66 -4.45
C GLU A 175 -2.73 3.81 -3.12
N VAL A 176 -1.61 4.51 -3.14
CA VAL A 176 -0.81 4.85 -1.96
C VAL A 176 -0.60 6.36 -1.97
N GLN A 177 -1.24 7.06 -1.05
CA GLN A 177 -1.13 8.53 -0.91
C GLN A 177 -1.46 9.30 -2.20
N GLY A 178 -2.55 8.94 -2.88
CA GLY A 178 -2.98 9.58 -4.13
C GLY A 178 -2.14 9.23 -5.36
N ARG A 179 -1.19 8.30 -5.23
CA ARG A 179 -0.34 7.80 -6.33
C ARG A 179 -0.65 6.35 -6.60
N ILE A 180 -0.69 5.98 -7.86
CA ILE A 180 -0.96 4.59 -8.26
C ILE A 180 0.35 3.80 -8.20
N LEU A 181 0.28 2.62 -7.58
CA LEU A 181 1.30 1.59 -7.56
C LEU A 181 0.68 0.30 -8.02
N GLY A 182 1.28 -0.38 -8.97
CA GLY A 182 0.75 -1.65 -9.42
C GLY A 182 1.72 -2.45 -10.27
N PHE A 183 1.30 -3.66 -10.58
CA PHE A 183 2.03 -4.51 -11.51
C PHE A 183 1.06 -5.34 -12.35
N MET A 184 1.57 -5.80 -13.45
CA MET A 184 0.86 -6.63 -14.41
C MET A 184 1.77 -7.76 -14.84
N ILE A 185 1.24 -8.97 -14.97
CA ILE A 185 1.95 -10.09 -15.60
C ILE A 185 1.27 -10.34 -16.92
N VAL A 186 2.04 -10.20 -17.97
CA VAL A 186 1.58 -10.37 -19.33
C VAL A 186 2.42 -11.40 -20.07
N GLN A 187 1.80 -12.11 -20.99
CA GLN A 187 2.48 -12.89 -22.03
C GLN A 187 2.48 -12.07 -23.31
N LEU A 188 3.64 -11.95 -23.90
CA LEU A 188 3.82 -11.39 -25.25
C LEU A 188 3.89 -12.55 -26.23
N LEU A 189 3.00 -12.52 -27.22
CA LEU A 189 2.91 -13.51 -28.28
C LEU A 189 3.26 -12.80 -29.60
N GLY A 190 4.19 -13.34 -30.36
CA GLY A 190 4.68 -12.76 -31.61
C GLY A 190 6.06 -13.31 -31.96
N GLU A 191 6.59 -12.85 -33.07
CA GLU A 191 7.96 -13.18 -33.47
C GLU A 191 8.97 -12.66 -32.45
N PRO A 192 10.09 -13.39 -32.20
CA PRO A 192 11.07 -13.01 -31.16
C PRO A 192 11.60 -11.57 -31.30
N ASP A 193 11.90 -11.12 -32.52
CA ASP A 193 12.42 -9.77 -32.78
C ASP A 193 11.40 -8.69 -32.43
N GLU A 194 10.11 -8.91 -32.70
CA GLU A 194 9.05 -7.97 -32.36
C GLU A 194 8.78 -7.93 -30.86
N THR A 195 8.82 -9.06 -30.19
CA THR A 195 8.67 -9.11 -28.71
C THR A 195 9.86 -8.44 -28.03
N ASP A 196 11.10 -8.58 -28.53
CA ASP A 196 12.28 -7.90 -27.98
C ASP A 196 12.21 -6.37 -28.16
N ARG A 197 11.75 -5.92 -29.32
CA ARG A 197 11.52 -4.48 -29.59
C ARG A 197 10.44 -3.90 -28.68
N ALA A 198 9.34 -4.62 -28.49
CA ALA A 198 8.25 -4.25 -27.59
C ALA A 198 8.73 -4.13 -26.14
N ILE A 199 9.56 -5.08 -25.66
CA ILE A 199 10.15 -5.05 -24.31
C ILE A 199 11.09 -3.85 -24.16
N THR A 200 11.92 -3.57 -25.16
CA THR A 200 12.83 -2.40 -25.16
C THR A 200 12.04 -1.10 -25.06
N HIS A 201 10.97 -0.97 -25.84
CA HIS A 201 10.08 0.21 -25.79
C HIS A 201 9.45 0.41 -24.40
N LEU A 202 9.02 -0.67 -23.75
CA LEU A 202 8.48 -0.60 -22.38
C LEU A 202 9.52 -0.08 -21.38
N ALA A 203 10.77 -0.55 -21.50
CA ALA A 203 11.86 -0.08 -20.64
C ALA A 203 12.16 1.42 -20.86
N ASP A 204 12.20 1.87 -22.12
CA ASP A 204 12.40 3.26 -22.49
C ASP A 204 11.26 4.17 -22.03
N ALA A 205 10.02 3.64 -21.96
CA ALA A 205 8.86 4.33 -21.39
C ALA A 205 8.89 4.39 -19.84
N GLY A 206 9.93 3.88 -19.20
CA GLY A 206 10.13 3.91 -17.74
C GLY A 206 9.34 2.84 -16.97
N VAL A 207 8.86 1.80 -17.66
CA VAL A 207 8.25 0.64 -17.01
C VAL A 207 9.35 -0.30 -16.54
N LYS A 208 9.32 -0.66 -15.25
CA LYS A 208 10.26 -1.67 -14.74
C LYS A 208 9.77 -3.07 -15.14
N ILE A 209 10.66 -3.83 -15.75
CA ILE A 209 10.38 -5.14 -16.31
C ILE A 209 11.18 -6.21 -15.57
N THR A 210 10.52 -7.31 -15.24
CA THR A 210 11.15 -8.50 -14.67
C THR A 210 10.65 -9.74 -15.43
N HIS A 211 11.54 -10.61 -15.84
CA HIS A 211 11.15 -11.89 -16.43
C HIS A 211 10.60 -12.81 -15.33
N VAL A 212 9.52 -13.54 -15.64
CA VAL A 212 8.80 -14.39 -14.70
C VAL A 212 9.03 -15.86 -15.04
#